data_274414f9ca61b09c2a1447e7dd0d1fd8
#
_entry.id   274414f9ca61b09c2a1447e7dd0d1fd8
#
_cell.length_a   1.000
_cell.length_b   1.000
_cell.length_c   1.000
_cell.angle_alpha   90.00
_cell.angle_beta   90.00
_cell.angle_gamma   90.00
#
_symmetry.space_group_name_H-M   'P 1'
#
loop_
_entity.id
_entity.type
_entity.pdbx_description
1 polymer ?
#
loop_
_entity_poly.entity_id
_entity_poly.type
_entity_poly.pdbx_seq_one_letter_code
_entity_poly.pdbx_strand_id
1 'polypeptide(L)'
;MKIWFLDHLQGRLPLGRVFWLHGMALRLLMYASLSAIGWSTRPWFWFLIPLLLLDLGLFVWQLIGFSRSGDAYVRRLGNVAFIWGGYSAFALTAVFSLILWWGLILSSLATPEGELFTEKMDRLHRSAYQLQVSEDGTTL
;
A
#
# COMPACT_ATOMS: atom_id res chain seq x y z
N MET A 1 22.80 -20.55 -8.75
CA MET A 1 21.80 -19.46 -8.82
C MET A 1 21.85 -18.71 -7.48
N LYS A 2 22.42 -17.49 -7.44
CA LYS A 2 22.42 -16.69 -6.20
C LYS A 2 20.98 -16.27 -5.92
N ILE A 3 20.45 -16.72 -4.81
CA ILE A 3 19.08 -16.37 -4.39
C ILE A 3 19.18 -14.96 -3.80
N TRP A 4 19.00 -13.94 -4.63
CA TRP A 4 19.04 -12.50 -4.25
C TRP A 4 18.16 -12.19 -3.02
N PHE A 5 17.11 -12.98 -2.80
CA PHE A 5 16.24 -12.90 -1.64
C PHE A 5 17.01 -13.19 -0.33
N LEU A 6 17.87 -14.21 -0.31
CA LEU A 6 18.71 -14.53 0.85
C LEU A 6 19.82 -13.50 1.05
N ASP A 7 20.42 -12.99 -0.04
CA ASP A 7 21.42 -11.93 0.05
C ASP A 7 20.84 -10.64 0.65
N HIS A 8 19.58 -10.34 0.35
CA HIS A 8 18.84 -9.24 0.98
C HIS A 8 18.68 -9.48 2.49
N LEU A 9 18.16 -10.64 2.90
CA LEU A 9 17.99 -10.98 4.31
C LEU A 9 19.30 -11.05 5.08
N GLN A 10 20.41 -11.40 4.43
CA GLN A 10 21.74 -11.48 5.07
C GLN A 10 22.46 -10.12 5.13
N GLY A 11 21.86 -9.06 4.58
CA GLY A 11 22.47 -7.72 4.54
C GLY A 11 23.71 -7.62 3.65
N ARG A 12 23.84 -8.51 2.66
CA ARG A 12 24.97 -8.53 1.72
C ARG A 12 24.84 -7.52 0.59
N LEU A 13 23.63 -6.98 0.39
CA LEU A 13 23.36 -6.00 -0.65
C LEU A 13 23.74 -4.59 -0.18
N PRO A 14 24.19 -3.70 -1.09
CA PRO A 14 24.46 -2.31 -0.75
C PRO A 14 23.17 -1.60 -0.30
N LEU A 15 23.27 -0.81 0.77
CA LEU A 15 22.14 -0.14 1.43
C LEU A 15 21.26 0.66 0.48
N GLY A 16 21.86 1.40 -0.48
CA GLY A 16 21.10 2.16 -1.47
C GLY A 16 20.20 1.28 -2.35
N ARG A 17 20.68 0.10 -2.77
CA ARG A 17 19.88 -0.85 -3.55
C ARG A 17 18.74 -1.44 -2.72
N VAL A 18 19.02 -1.80 -1.48
CA VAL A 18 18.02 -2.33 -0.54
C VAL A 18 16.92 -1.29 -0.32
N PHE A 19 17.28 -0.04 -0.08
CA PHE A 19 16.34 1.04 0.17
C PHE A 19 15.51 1.37 -1.08
N TRP A 20 16.17 1.72 -2.20
CA TRP A 20 15.47 2.22 -3.38
C TRP A 20 14.74 1.13 -4.15
N LEU A 21 15.42 0.01 -4.44
CA LEU A 21 14.84 -1.03 -5.30
C LEU A 21 13.88 -1.95 -4.51
N HIS A 22 14.35 -2.50 -3.39
CA HIS A 22 13.55 -3.47 -2.62
C HIS A 22 12.60 -2.79 -1.65
N GLY A 23 12.94 -1.63 -1.10
CA GLY A 23 12.09 -0.84 -0.23
C GLY A 23 11.07 -0.03 -1.02
N MET A 24 11.50 1.04 -1.67
CA MET A 24 10.59 2.03 -2.26
C MET A 24 9.95 1.57 -3.57
N ALA A 25 10.73 1.10 -4.56
CA ALA A 25 10.20 0.78 -5.88
C ALA A 25 9.18 -0.39 -5.82
N LEU A 26 9.50 -1.45 -5.08
CA LEU A 26 8.59 -2.59 -4.92
C LEU A 26 7.30 -2.20 -4.19
N ARG A 27 7.38 -1.31 -3.20
CA ARG A 27 6.22 -0.78 -2.50
C ARG A 27 5.33 0.09 -3.39
N LEU A 28 5.95 1.01 -4.14
CA LEU A 28 5.20 1.85 -5.09
C LEU A 28 4.47 1.00 -6.13
N LEU A 29 5.15 -0.04 -6.65
CA LEU A 29 4.52 -0.97 -7.59
C LEU A 29 3.33 -1.68 -6.96
N MET A 30 3.47 -2.15 -5.72
CA MET A 30 2.38 -2.81 -5.00
C MET A 30 1.21 -1.85 -4.75
N TYR A 31 1.46 -0.61 -4.31
CA TYR A 31 0.41 0.38 -4.10
C TYR A 31 -0.30 0.77 -5.40
N ALA A 32 0.44 0.92 -6.49
CA ALA A 32 -0.14 1.17 -7.80
C ALA A 32 -1.05 0.01 -8.24
N SER A 33 -0.62 -1.24 -8.01
CA SER A 33 -1.41 -2.43 -8.32
C SER A 33 -2.68 -2.53 -7.46
N LEU A 34 -2.57 -2.29 -6.15
CA LEU A 34 -3.72 -2.28 -5.23
C LEU A 34 -4.72 -1.16 -5.58
N SER A 35 -4.22 0.02 -5.91
CA SER A 35 -5.06 1.13 -6.34
C SER A 35 -5.78 0.80 -7.64
N ALA A 36 -5.09 0.22 -8.63
CA ALA A 36 -5.69 -0.20 -9.90
C ALA A 36 -6.79 -1.25 -9.68
N ILE A 37 -6.56 -2.23 -8.80
CA ILE A 37 -7.56 -3.24 -8.42
C ILE A 37 -8.76 -2.58 -7.76
N GLY A 38 -8.54 -1.67 -6.80
CA GLY A 38 -9.62 -0.95 -6.12
C GLY A 38 -10.47 -0.06 -7.04
N TRP A 39 -9.89 0.41 -8.16
CA TRP A 39 -10.59 1.23 -9.17
C TRP A 39 -11.33 0.41 -10.21
N SER A 40 -10.75 -0.71 -10.65
CA SER A 40 -11.26 -1.50 -11.78
C SER A 40 -12.20 -2.62 -11.36
N THR A 41 -12.00 -3.17 -10.18
CA THR A 41 -12.79 -4.29 -9.68
C THR A 41 -13.08 -4.10 -8.22
N ARG A 42 -14.19 -4.70 -7.78
CA ARG A 42 -14.44 -4.78 -6.37
C ARG A 42 -13.79 -6.04 -5.80
N PRO A 43 -12.71 -5.89 -5.01
CA PRO A 43 -12.10 -7.06 -4.42
C PRO A 43 -13.05 -7.66 -3.37
N TRP A 44 -13.34 -8.93 -3.50
CA TRP A 44 -14.03 -9.67 -2.45
C TRP A 44 -13.22 -9.55 -1.16
N PHE A 45 -13.90 -9.32 -0.05
CA PHE A 45 -13.26 -9.18 1.26
C PHE A 45 -12.26 -10.31 1.55
N TRP A 46 -12.62 -11.56 1.21
CA TRP A 46 -11.74 -12.72 1.36
C TRP A 46 -10.45 -12.66 0.53
N PHE A 47 -10.46 -11.95 -0.58
CA PHE A 47 -9.27 -11.74 -1.41
C PHE A 47 -8.32 -10.69 -0.81
N LEU A 48 -8.83 -9.75 -0.02
CA LEU A 48 -8.03 -8.72 0.65
C LEU A 48 -7.15 -9.30 1.75
N ILE A 49 -7.61 -10.37 2.44
CA ILE A 49 -6.85 -10.99 3.54
C ILE A 49 -5.49 -11.53 3.08
N PRO A 50 -5.38 -12.40 2.07
CA PRO A 50 -4.08 -12.88 1.60
C PRO A 50 -3.20 -11.77 1.05
N LEU A 51 -3.76 -10.74 0.41
CA LEU A 51 -3.02 -9.58 -0.05
C LEU A 51 -2.47 -8.76 1.12
N LEU A 52 -3.24 -8.56 2.18
CA LEU A 52 -2.78 -7.89 3.40
C LEU A 52 -1.64 -8.65 4.07
N LEU A 53 -1.74 -9.98 4.17
CA LEU A 53 -0.69 -10.81 4.71
C LEU A 53 0.58 -10.77 3.84
N LEU A 54 0.43 -10.72 2.52
CA LEU A 54 1.54 -10.56 1.60
C LEU A 54 2.23 -9.20 1.78
N ASP A 55 1.45 -8.10 1.90
CA ASP A 55 1.98 -6.75 2.16
C ASP A 55 2.75 -6.70 3.48
N LEU A 56 2.17 -7.25 4.54
CA LEU A 56 2.81 -7.30 5.86
C LEU A 56 4.10 -8.12 5.82
N GLY A 57 4.07 -9.30 5.19
CA GLY A 57 5.26 -10.13 5.01
C GLY A 57 6.35 -9.44 4.20
N LEU A 58 5.97 -8.75 3.13
CA LEU A 58 6.88 -7.95 2.33
C LEU A 58 7.49 -6.81 3.14
N PHE A 59 6.69 -6.12 3.95
CA PHE A 59 7.17 -5.04 4.82
C PHE A 59 8.20 -5.53 5.83
N VAL A 60 7.91 -6.62 6.51
CA VAL A 60 8.83 -7.24 7.48
C VAL A 60 10.13 -7.67 6.80
N TRP A 61 10.04 -8.30 5.62
CA TRP A 61 11.20 -8.70 4.84
C TRP A 61 12.06 -7.50 4.43
N GLN A 62 11.45 -6.42 3.96
CA GLN A 62 12.12 -5.17 3.59
C GLN A 62 12.84 -4.54 4.79
N LEU A 63 12.16 -4.48 5.94
CA LEU A 63 12.69 -3.88 7.16
C LEU A 63 13.89 -4.68 7.69
N ILE A 64 13.83 -6.01 7.69
CA ILE A 64 14.96 -6.87 8.10
C ILE A 64 16.17 -6.66 7.17
N GLY A 65 15.95 -6.65 5.86
CA GLY A 65 17.03 -6.45 4.90
C GLY A 65 17.67 -5.05 5.01
N PHE A 66 16.84 -4.02 5.20
CA PHE A 66 17.31 -2.65 5.41
C PHE A 66 18.13 -2.52 6.70
N SER A 67 17.62 -3.07 7.82
CA SER A 67 18.31 -3.03 9.11
C SER A 67 19.69 -3.69 9.03
N ARG A 68 19.78 -4.91 8.49
CA ARG A 68 21.05 -5.64 8.36
C ARG A 68 22.04 -4.98 7.41
N SER A 69 21.55 -4.45 6.28
CA SER A 69 22.40 -3.67 5.36
C SER A 69 22.84 -2.34 5.97
N GLY A 70 21.99 -1.74 6.81
CA GLY A 70 22.26 -0.55 7.58
C GLY A 70 23.39 -0.76 8.59
N ASP A 71 23.34 -1.83 9.37
CA ASP A 71 24.41 -2.20 10.31
C ASP A 71 25.76 -2.38 9.61
N ALA A 72 25.76 -3.02 8.43
CA ALA A 72 26.95 -3.18 7.63
C ALA A 72 27.49 -1.84 7.10
N TYR A 73 26.59 -0.93 6.73
CA TYR A 73 26.91 0.42 6.27
C TYR A 73 27.53 1.27 7.40
N VAL A 74 26.93 1.28 8.58
CA VAL A 74 27.45 2.03 9.74
C VAL A 74 28.84 1.54 10.14
N ARG A 75 29.05 0.22 10.18
CA ARG A 75 30.35 -0.34 10.48
C ARG A 75 31.46 0.09 9.50
N ARG A 76 31.08 0.39 8.24
CA ARG A 76 32.05 0.80 7.21
C ARG A 76 32.27 2.30 7.14
N LEU A 77 31.22 3.11 7.27
CA LEU A 77 31.25 4.55 6.98
C LEU A 77 30.93 5.43 8.20
N GLY A 78 30.47 4.85 9.31
CA GLY A 78 30.15 5.56 10.55
C GLY A 78 28.98 6.54 10.48
N ASN A 79 28.30 6.68 9.33
CA ASN A 79 27.24 7.65 9.15
C ASN A 79 25.87 7.03 9.47
N VAL A 80 25.25 7.50 10.54
CA VAL A 80 23.95 7.01 11.05
C VAL A 80 22.75 7.78 10.44
N ALA A 81 22.98 9.01 9.96
CA ALA A 81 21.90 9.88 9.49
C ALA A 81 21.09 9.25 8.34
N PHE A 82 21.75 8.58 7.41
CA PHE A 82 21.07 7.91 6.29
C PHE A 82 20.15 6.76 6.76
N ILE A 83 20.51 6.08 7.84
CA ILE A 83 19.72 4.98 8.40
C ILE A 83 18.47 5.52 9.08
N TRP A 84 18.58 6.59 9.86
CA TRP A 84 17.43 7.25 10.46
C TRP A 84 16.47 7.80 9.41
N GLY A 85 16.99 8.42 8.34
CA GLY A 85 16.19 8.84 7.20
C GLY A 85 15.45 7.67 6.54
N GLY A 86 16.10 6.52 6.38
CA GLY A 86 15.50 5.32 5.85
C GLY A 86 14.39 4.75 6.74
N TYR A 87 14.60 4.66 8.06
CA TYR A 87 13.56 4.24 8.99
C TYR A 87 12.37 5.20 9.01
N SER A 88 12.60 6.50 8.93
CA SER A 88 11.53 7.50 8.83
C SER A 88 10.72 7.30 7.54
N ALA A 89 11.37 7.02 6.41
CA ALA A 89 10.68 6.71 5.16
C ALA A 89 9.85 5.41 5.27
N PHE A 90 10.38 4.36 5.91
CA PHE A 90 9.61 3.14 6.18
C PHE A 90 8.42 3.38 7.10
N ALA A 91 8.57 4.22 8.14
CA ALA A 91 7.45 4.60 9.01
C ALA A 91 6.36 5.34 8.23
N LEU A 92 6.72 6.29 7.37
CA LEU A 92 5.77 6.99 6.50
C LEU A 92 5.05 6.04 5.53
N THR A 93 5.78 5.11 4.92
CA THR A 93 5.16 4.09 4.03
C THR A 93 4.24 3.16 4.80
N ALA A 94 4.54 2.82 6.06
CA ALA A 94 3.65 2.03 6.90
C ALA A 94 2.33 2.77 7.19
N VAL A 95 2.40 4.06 7.55
CA VAL A 95 1.21 4.89 7.77
C VAL A 95 0.37 4.97 6.49
N PHE A 96 1.02 5.23 5.34
CA PHE A 96 0.33 5.27 4.05
C PHE A 96 -0.33 3.93 3.70
N SER A 97 0.36 2.81 3.96
CA SER A 97 -0.18 1.46 3.79
C SER A 97 -1.44 1.25 4.63
N LEU A 98 -1.41 1.65 5.90
CA LEU A 98 -2.57 1.53 6.79
C LEU A 98 -3.78 2.33 6.27
N ILE A 99 -3.56 3.56 5.81
CA ILE A 99 -4.63 4.40 5.24
C ILE A 99 -5.21 3.74 3.99
N LEU A 100 -4.38 3.24 3.10
CA LEU A 100 -4.81 2.57 1.86
C LEU A 100 -5.60 1.29 2.17
N TRP A 101 -5.10 0.45 3.06
CA TRP A 101 -5.79 -0.78 3.48
C TRP A 101 -7.11 -0.48 4.17
N TRP A 102 -7.16 0.53 5.04
CA TRP A 102 -8.38 0.97 5.69
C TRP A 102 -9.42 1.41 4.67
N GLY A 103 -9.01 2.21 3.68
CA GLY A 103 -9.88 2.64 2.58
C GLY A 103 -10.43 1.45 1.77
N LEU A 104 -9.59 0.46 1.42
CA LEU A 104 -10.01 -0.74 0.70
C LEU A 104 -11.00 -1.60 1.51
N ILE A 105 -10.73 -1.80 2.79
CA ILE A 105 -11.63 -2.56 3.68
C ILE A 105 -12.97 -1.85 3.81
N LEU A 106 -12.97 -0.55 4.10
CA LEU A 106 -14.23 0.21 4.20
C LEU A 106 -15.00 0.19 2.88
N SER A 107 -14.33 0.34 1.73
CA SER A 107 -15.01 0.30 0.44
C SER A 107 -15.62 -1.08 0.17
N SER A 108 -14.95 -2.16 0.57
CA SER A 108 -15.45 -3.52 0.39
C SER A 108 -16.66 -3.84 1.28
N LEU A 109 -16.72 -3.25 2.47
CA LEU A 109 -17.84 -3.42 3.41
C LEU A 109 -19.05 -2.53 3.08
N ALA A 110 -18.77 -1.29 2.61
CA ALA A 110 -19.81 -0.29 2.39
C ALA A 110 -20.57 -0.44 1.06
N THR A 111 -20.11 -1.28 0.15
CA THR A 111 -20.72 -1.39 -1.19
C THR A 111 -21.35 -2.77 -1.41
N PRO A 112 -22.52 -2.91 -2.05
CA PRO A 112 -23.13 -4.19 -2.41
C PRO A 112 -22.23 -5.01 -3.36
N GLU A 113 -22.24 -6.34 -3.24
CA GLU A 113 -21.41 -7.22 -4.08
C GLU A 113 -21.68 -7.01 -5.58
N GLY A 114 -20.61 -6.87 -6.36
CA GLY A 114 -20.70 -6.75 -7.83
C GLY A 114 -20.80 -5.34 -8.40
N GLU A 115 -20.88 -4.29 -7.57
CA GLU A 115 -21.01 -2.92 -8.06
C GLU A 115 -19.64 -2.32 -8.43
N LEU A 116 -19.47 -1.88 -9.67
CA LEU A 116 -18.27 -1.15 -10.13
C LEU A 116 -18.22 0.26 -9.53
N PHE A 117 -17.02 0.83 -9.42
CA PHE A 117 -16.83 2.21 -8.93
C PHE A 117 -17.63 3.23 -9.73
N THR A 118 -17.72 3.05 -11.06
CA THR A 118 -18.53 3.89 -11.96
C THR A 118 -20.00 3.83 -11.62
N GLU A 119 -20.55 2.65 -11.34
CA GLU A 119 -21.96 2.46 -10.96
C GLU A 119 -22.24 3.09 -9.60
N LYS A 120 -21.28 3.00 -8.66
CA LYS A 120 -21.39 3.67 -7.37
C LYS A 120 -21.44 5.18 -7.51
N MET A 121 -20.57 5.75 -8.36
CA MET A 121 -20.57 7.20 -8.61
C MET A 121 -21.86 7.64 -9.28
N ASP A 122 -22.37 6.89 -10.25
CA ASP A 122 -23.64 7.16 -10.89
C ASP A 122 -24.83 7.10 -9.92
N ARG A 123 -24.81 6.14 -9.00
CA ARG A 123 -25.84 6.04 -7.96
C ARG A 123 -25.79 7.23 -7.01
N LEU A 124 -24.60 7.63 -6.56
CA LEU A 124 -24.43 8.80 -5.69
C LEU A 124 -24.88 10.10 -6.38
N HIS A 125 -24.54 10.26 -7.65
CA HIS A 125 -25.01 11.41 -8.44
C HIS A 125 -26.55 11.43 -8.57
N ARG A 126 -27.16 10.29 -8.88
CA ARG A 126 -28.62 10.19 -8.97
C ARG A 126 -29.31 10.47 -7.64
N SER A 127 -28.79 9.96 -6.52
CA SER A 127 -29.37 10.21 -5.20
C SER A 127 -29.23 11.70 -4.79
N ALA A 128 -28.07 12.31 -5.07
CA ALA A 128 -27.87 13.74 -4.82
C ALA A 128 -28.82 14.60 -5.65
N TYR A 129 -29.01 14.25 -6.94
CA TYR A 129 -29.94 14.95 -7.83
C TYR A 129 -31.40 14.82 -7.36
N GLN A 130 -31.81 13.63 -6.92
CA GLN A 130 -33.16 13.40 -6.38
C GLN A 130 -33.42 14.19 -5.09
N LEU A 131 -32.43 14.31 -4.20
CA LEU A 131 -32.54 15.13 -3.00
C LEU A 131 -32.69 16.63 -3.35
N GLN A 132 -31.92 17.11 -4.32
CA GLN A 132 -32.00 18.49 -4.77
C GLN A 132 -33.36 18.83 -5.39
N VAL A 133 -33.90 17.94 -6.23
CA VAL A 133 -35.23 18.10 -6.83
C VAL A 133 -36.33 18.04 -5.76
N SER A 134 -36.17 17.22 -4.70
CA SER A 134 -37.11 17.17 -3.58
C SER A 134 -37.09 18.44 -2.72
N GLU A 135 -35.93 19.08 -2.52
CA GLU A 135 -35.81 20.34 -1.80
C GLU A 135 -36.45 21.52 -2.57
N ASP A 136 -36.37 21.49 -3.91
CA ASP A 136 -36.98 22.52 -4.75
C ASP A 136 -38.53 22.41 -4.87
N GLY A 137 -39.12 21.47 -4.15
CA GLY A 137 -40.58 21.34 -4.05
C GLY A 137 -41.28 20.85 -5.34
N THR A 138 -40.53 20.38 -6.31
CA THR A 138 -41.05 19.76 -7.53
C THR A 138 -41.24 18.25 -7.34
N THR A 139 -42.11 17.85 -6.45
CA THR A 139 -42.68 16.50 -6.45
C THR A 139 -43.81 16.47 -7.48
N LEU A 140 -43.55 15.82 -8.59
CA LEU A 140 -44.60 15.22 -9.39
C LEU A 140 -44.94 13.84 -8.84
#